data_734cbfbfecbe439355cbec38c15e338c
#
_entry.id   734cbfbfecbe439355cbec38c15e338c
#
_cell.length_a   1.000
_cell.length_b   1.000
_cell.length_c   1.000
_cell.angle_alpha   90.00
_cell.angle_beta   90.00
_cell.angle_gamma   90.00
#
_symmetry.space_group_name_H-M   'P 1'
#
loop_
_entity.id
_entity.type
_entity.pdbx_description
1 polymer ?
#
loop_
_entity_poly.entity_id
_entity_poly.type
_entity_poly.pdbx_seq_one_letter_code
_entity_poly.pdbx_strand_id
1 'polypeptide(L)'
;MTKRWQRWKAGQKMKAKFEEFNDGTARICTVNNDGLLVDKYEKPLRFGEENVSMKRHYAAQAADTRVDKVIHVQQRKDLKAHEVAVIGEDQFDIEKVDQINDTMPPITKLSLIEYEKHRRKDFA
;
A
#
# COMPACT_ATOMS: atom_id res chain seq x y z
N MET A 1 -11.18 -14.65 -38.65
CA MET A 1 -10.86 -14.25 -38.01
C MET A 1 -10.48 -13.76 -37.55
N THR A 2 -10.76 -13.94 -37.62
CA THR A 2 -10.41 -13.45 -36.90
C THR A 2 -10.03 -13.13 -36.20
N LYS A 3 -10.23 -13.38 -36.02
CA LYS A 3 -9.92 -12.93 -35.22
C LYS A 3 -9.42 -12.65 -34.52
N ARG A 4 -9.54 -13.02 -34.79
CA ARG A 4 -9.13 -12.63 -33.94
C ARG A 4 -8.62 -12.08 -33.36
N TRP A 5 -8.96 -12.44 -33.56
CA TRP A 5 -8.52 -11.84 -32.85
C TRP A 5 -8.32 -11.31 -32.29
N GLN A 6 -8.47 -11.33 -32.09
CA GLN A 6 -8.32 -10.78 -31.41
C GLN A 6 -7.98 -10.49 -30.75
N ARG A 7 -8.12 -10.72 -31.04
CA ARG A 7 -7.76 -10.50 -30.24
C ARG A 7 -7.17 -10.00 -29.73
N TRP A 8 -7.20 -10.21 -29.82
CA TRP A 8 -6.67 -9.75 -29.06
C TRP A 8 -6.30 -9.21 -28.67
N LYS A 9 -6.44 -9.07 -28.79
CA LYS A 9 -6.11 -8.65 -28.26
C LYS A 9 -5.55 -8.53 -27.74
N ALA A 10 -5.76 -9.09 -27.91
CA ALA A 10 -5.18 -9.27 -26.98
C ALA A 10 -4.55 -8.41 -26.54
N GLY A 11 -4.03 -8.45 -26.63
CA GLY A 11 -3.27 -7.78 -25.84
C GLY A 11 -3.87 -6.72 -25.15
N GLN A 12 -4.65 -6.52 -25.18
CA GLN A 12 -5.15 -5.75 -24.46
C GLN A 12 -5.75 -6.23 -23.42
N LYS A 13 -6.18 -7.28 -23.49
CA LYS A 13 -6.66 -7.69 -22.50
C LYS A 13 -5.84 -7.82 -21.47
N MET A 14 -4.99 -7.91 -21.70
CA MET A 14 -4.09 -7.93 -20.82
C MET A 14 -3.95 -6.77 -20.02
N LYS A 15 -4.96 -6.07 -19.81
CA LYS A 15 -4.92 -4.91 -19.01
C LYS A 15 -5.02 -5.23 -17.56
N ALA A 16 -5.67 -6.32 -17.20
CA ALA A 16 -5.75 -6.70 -15.80
C ALA A 16 -4.40 -7.26 -15.37
N LYS A 17 -3.82 -6.65 -14.36
CA LYS A 17 -2.57 -7.08 -13.79
C LYS A 17 -2.87 -7.99 -12.61
N PHE A 18 -2.18 -9.14 -12.55
CA PHE A 18 -2.30 -10.03 -11.40
C PHE A 18 -1.43 -9.51 -10.28
N GLU A 19 -2.01 -9.38 -9.10
CA GLU A 19 -1.29 -8.89 -7.93
C GLU A 19 -1.05 -10.02 -6.95
N GLU A 20 0.12 -10.02 -6.34
CA GLU A 20 0.48 -11.01 -5.34
C GLU A 20 0.78 -10.32 -4.02
N PHE A 21 0.53 -11.02 -2.92
CA PHE A 21 0.68 -10.47 -1.58
C PHE A 21 1.63 -11.36 -0.78
N ASN A 22 2.84 -11.54 -1.29
CA ASN A 22 3.78 -12.52 -0.76
C ASN A 22 5.00 -11.92 -0.08
N ASP A 23 5.07 -10.61 0.09
CA ASP A 23 6.26 -9.97 0.63
C ASP A 23 6.23 -9.82 2.15
N GLY A 24 5.09 -10.06 2.77
CA GLY A 24 4.99 -10.00 4.22
C GLY A 24 3.60 -9.66 4.69
N THR A 25 3.50 -9.32 5.97
CA THR A 25 2.25 -8.88 6.59
C THR A 25 2.45 -7.53 7.25
N ALA A 26 1.39 -6.71 7.23
CA ALA A 26 1.39 -5.39 7.84
C ALA A 26 0.22 -5.30 8.81
N ARG A 27 0.49 -4.87 10.03
CA ARG A 27 -0.56 -4.56 10.99
C ARG A 27 -1.00 -3.13 10.72
N ILE A 28 -2.28 -2.94 10.50
CA ILE A 28 -2.81 -1.59 10.29
C ILE A 28 -3.39 -1.12 11.61
N CYS A 29 -2.91 0.00 12.09
CA CYS A 29 -3.26 0.52 13.41
C CYS A 29 -3.82 1.92 13.32
N THR A 30 -4.70 2.25 14.24
CA THR A 30 -5.13 3.63 14.49
C THR A 30 -4.47 4.10 15.77
N VAL A 31 -4.48 5.41 16.01
CA VAL A 31 -3.91 5.98 17.23
C VAL A 31 -5.06 6.40 18.12
N ASN A 32 -5.06 5.90 19.37
CA ASN A 32 -6.12 6.23 20.31
C ASN A 32 -5.85 7.58 20.98
N ASN A 33 -6.73 7.96 21.92
CA ASN A 33 -6.61 9.27 22.59
C ASN A 33 -5.36 9.38 23.43
N ASP A 34 -4.77 8.27 23.84
CA ASP A 34 -3.54 8.26 24.63
C ASP A 34 -2.29 8.24 23.77
N GLY A 35 -2.44 8.30 22.44
CA GLY A 35 -1.32 8.25 21.53
C GLY A 35 -0.76 6.86 21.29
N LEU A 36 -1.50 5.83 21.65
CA LEU A 36 -1.06 4.44 21.52
C LEU A 36 -1.69 3.79 20.29
N LEU A 37 -1.00 2.79 19.75
CA LEU A 37 -1.46 2.08 18.56
C LEU A 37 -2.48 1.01 18.94
N VAL A 38 -3.56 0.98 18.18
CA VAL A 38 -4.62 -0.02 18.34
C VAL A 38 -4.86 -0.67 16.97
N ASP A 39 -4.82 -1.99 16.93
CA ASP A 39 -5.05 -2.71 15.68
C ASP A 39 -6.42 -2.37 15.11
N LYS A 40 -6.44 -1.98 13.84
CA LYS A 40 -7.69 -1.70 13.14
C LYS A 40 -8.39 -2.97 12.69
N TYR A 41 -7.60 -3.98 12.33
CA TYR A 41 -8.12 -5.26 11.86
C TYR A 41 -7.71 -6.36 12.81
N GLU A 42 -8.53 -7.40 12.88
CA GLU A 42 -8.25 -8.53 13.75
C GLU A 42 -6.96 -9.25 13.37
N LYS A 43 -6.65 -9.30 12.08
CA LYS A 43 -5.46 -9.97 11.57
C LYS A 43 -4.62 -9.02 10.73
N PRO A 44 -3.29 -9.21 10.68
CA PRO A 44 -2.47 -8.41 9.79
C PRO A 44 -2.86 -8.67 8.32
N LEU A 45 -2.65 -7.68 7.47
CA LEU A 45 -2.92 -7.79 6.06
C LEU A 45 -1.65 -8.26 5.33
N ARG A 46 -1.81 -9.20 4.42
CA ARG A 46 -0.70 -9.60 3.57
C ARG A 46 -0.50 -8.53 2.51
N PHE A 47 0.75 -8.30 2.16
CA PHE A 47 1.06 -7.25 1.18
C PHE A 47 2.09 -7.70 0.17
N GLY A 48 2.09 -7.02 -0.99
CA GLY A 48 3.17 -7.05 -1.94
C GLY A 48 3.85 -5.68 -1.93
N GLU A 49 5.16 -5.68 -2.03
CA GLU A 49 5.92 -4.44 -2.04
C GLU A 49 6.10 -3.98 -3.48
N GLU A 50 5.95 -2.67 -3.70
CA GLU A 50 6.16 -2.11 -5.02
C GLU A 50 7.44 -1.29 -5.03
N ASN A 51 8.11 -1.30 -6.17
CA ASN A 51 9.31 -0.49 -6.33
C ASN A 51 8.91 0.96 -6.54
N VAL A 52 9.53 1.86 -5.79
CA VAL A 52 9.36 3.29 -5.99
C VAL A 52 10.34 3.69 -7.08
N SER A 53 9.84 4.07 -8.26
CA SER A 53 10.70 4.44 -9.36
C SER A 53 11.43 5.75 -9.05
N MET A 54 12.58 5.94 -9.66
CA MET A 54 13.32 7.19 -9.49
C MET A 54 12.49 8.40 -9.86
N LYS A 55 11.75 8.30 -10.95
CA LYS A 55 10.91 9.39 -11.40
C LYS A 55 9.84 9.73 -10.36
N ARG A 56 9.20 8.71 -9.80
CA ARG A 56 8.16 8.89 -8.80
C ARG A 56 8.74 9.48 -7.52
N HIS A 57 9.90 8.95 -7.10
CA HIS A 57 10.56 9.43 -5.90
C HIS A 57 10.94 10.89 -6.05
N TYR A 58 11.48 11.25 -7.22
CA TYR A 58 11.86 12.62 -7.50
C TYR A 58 10.66 13.56 -7.49
N ALA A 59 9.55 13.12 -8.08
CA ALA A 59 8.32 13.91 -8.09
C ALA A 59 7.79 14.13 -6.68
N ALA A 60 7.86 13.11 -5.82
CA ALA A 60 7.43 13.22 -4.44
C ALA A 60 8.27 14.24 -3.69
N GLN A 61 9.59 14.24 -3.92
CA GLN A 61 10.47 15.21 -3.29
C GLN A 61 10.18 16.63 -3.79
N ALA A 62 9.91 16.77 -5.07
CA ALA A 62 9.58 18.07 -5.63
C ALA A 62 8.28 18.63 -5.06
N ALA A 63 7.38 17.75 -4.64
CA ALA A 63 6.13 18.15 -4.01
C ALA A 63 6.26 18.27 -2.48
N ASP A 64 7.49 18.22 -1.99
CA ASP A 64 7.80 18.29 -0.55
C ASP A 64 7.15 17.13 0.20
N THR A 65 7.03 15.99 -0.44
CA THR A 65 6.46 14.78 0.13
C THR A 65 7.49 13.67 0.06
N ARG A 66 7.69 12.96 1.14
CA ARG A 66 8.62 11.83 1.19
C ARG A 66 7.82 10.53 1.15
N VAL A 67 8.30 9.56 0.37
CA VAL A 67 7.73 8.22 0.34
C VAL A 67 8.87 7.23 0.45
N ASP A 68 8.87 6.43 1.50
CA ASP A 68 9.95 5.47 1.76
C ASP A 68 9.62 4.09 1.21
N LYS A 69 8.36 3.73 1.19
CA LYS A 69 7.93 2.41 0.75
C LYS A 69 6.52 2.49 0.19
N VAL A 70 6.25 1.71 -0.84
CA VAL A 70 4.91 1.57 -1.37
C VAL A 70 4.55 0.09 -1.33
N ILE A 71 3.41 -0.21 -0.75
CA ILE A 71 2.91 -1.58 -0.70
C ILE A 71 1.49 -1.62 -1.25
N HIS A 72 1.06 -2.82 -1.65
CA HIS A 72 -0.33 -3.03 -2.01
C HIS A 72 -0.89 -4.18 -1.19
N VAL A 73 -2.13 -4.01 -0.77
CA VAL A 73 -2.86 -5.03 -0.02
C VAL A 73 -4.15 -5.32 -0.77
N GLN A 74 -4.80 -6.42 -0.43
CA GLN A 74 -6.12 -6.70 -0.98
C GLN A 74 -7.03 -5.54 -0.62
N GLN A 75 -7.87 -5.13 -1.57
CA GLN A 75 -8.61 -3.88 -1.44
C GLN A 75 -9.40 -3.77 -0.13
N ARG A 76 -9.17 -2.67 0.57
CA ARG A 76 -9.87 -2.29 1.80
C ARG A 76 -10.25 -0.82 1.67
N LYS A 77 -11.53 -0.56 1.49
CA LYS A 77 -11.97 0.81 1.26
C LYS A 77 -12.02 1.65 2.53
N ASP A 78 -11.88 1.02 3.67
CA ASP A 78 -11.85 1.70 4.96
C ASP A 78 -10.44 2.10 5.42
N LEU A 79 -9.41 1.80 4.61
CA LEU A 79 -8.06 2.28 4.89
C LEU A 79 -8.00 3.77 4.60
N LYS A 80 -7.35 4.53 5.47
CA LYS A 80 -7.27 5.99 5.36
C LYS A 80 -5.86 6.48 5.60
N ALA A 81 -5.57 7.67 5.08
CA ALA A 81 -4.30 8.34 5.37
C ALA A 81 -4.21 8.63 6.86
N HIS A 82 -2.98 8.76 7.33
CA HIS A 82 -2.64 9.03 8.74
C HIS A 82 -2.88 7.86 9.69
N GLU A 83 -3.26 6.71 9.17
CA GLU A 83 -3.19 5.48 9.95
C GLU A 83 -1.77 4.96 9.91
N VAL A 84 -1.47 3.96 10.72
CA VAL A 84 -0.10 3.46 10.88
C VAL A 84 -0.03 2.02 10.38
N ALA A 85 0.99 1.73 9.59
CA ALA A 85 1.29 0.38 9.14
C ALA A 85 2.53 -0.11 9.88
N VAL A 86 2.44 -1.28 10.52
CA VAL A 86 3.57 -1.87 11.24
C VAL A 86 4.01 -3.11 10.48
N ILE A 87 5.23 -3.07 9.97
CA ILE A 87 5.82 -4.18 9.20
C ILE A 87 7.04 -4.64 9.95
N GLY A 88 6.98 -5.86 10.53
CA GLY A 88 8.04 -6.32 11.39
C GLY A 88 8.17 -5.41 12.61
N GLU A 89 9.34 -4.81 12.77
CA GLU A 89 9.57 -3.89 13.87
C GLU A 89 9.45 -2.43 13.45
N ASP A 90 9.22 -2.18 12.16
CA ASP A 90 9.20 -0.81 11.63
C ASP A 90 7.78 -0.27 11.59
N GLN A 91 7.63 0.98 11.95
CA GLN A 91 6.35 1.69 11.91
C GLN A 91 6.38 2.71 10.79
N PHE A 92 5.29 2.76 10.04
CA PHE A 92 5.16 3.67 8.91
C PHE A 92 3.87 4.46 9.04
N ASP A 93 3.95 5.75 8.73
CA ASP A 93 2.75 6.56 8.59
C ASP A 93 2.21 6.36 7.17
N ILE A 94 0.92 6.18 7.05
CA ILE A 94 0.28 6.03 5.74
C ILE A 94 0.03 7.44 5.21
N GLU A 95 0.85 7.84 4.24
CA GLU A 95 0.75 9.16 3.67
C GLU A 95 -0.39 9.28 2.66
N LYS A 96 -0.59 8.23 1.86
CA LYS A 96 -1.56 8.27 0.79
C LYS A 96 -2.17 6.88 0.58
N VAL A 97 -3.46 6.85 0.28
CA VAL A 97 -4.20 5.62 0.00
C VAL A 97 -4.83 5.74 -1.37
N ASP A 98 -4.52 4.81 -2.26
CA ASP A 98 -5.09 4.76 -3.60
C ASP A 98 -5.85 3.46 -3.79
N GLN A 99 -7.11 3.56 -4.24
CA GLN A 99 -7.92 2.38 -4.55
C GLN A 99 -7.75 2.05 -6.02
N ILE A 100 -7.26 0.86 -6.31
CA ILE A 100 -6.99 0.43 -7.68
C ILE A 100 -7.95 -0.72 -8.02
N ASN A 101 -8.80 -0.50 -9.00
CA ASN A 101 -9.86 -1.44 -9.34
C ASN A 101 -9.59 -2.27 -10.60
N ASP A 102 -8.57 -1.91 -11.37
CA ASP A 102 -8.27 -2.58 -12.63
C ASP A 102 -7.21 -3.67 -12.53
N THR A 103 -6.96 -4.13 -11.32
CA THR A 103 -6.07 -5.26 -11.05
C THR A 103 -6.89 -6.48 -10.64
N MET A 104 -6.23 -7.63 -10.54
CA MET A 104 -6.89 -8.86 -10.18
C MET A 104 -6.08 -9.57 -9.08
N PRO A 105 -6.59 -9.59 -7.83
CA PRO A 105 -7.79 -8.88 -7.35
C PRO A 105 -7.58 -7.38 -7.25
N PRO A 106 -8.63 -6.60 -7.04
CA PRO A 106 -8.46 -5.17 -6.77
C PRO A 106 -7.63 -4.94 -5.54
N ILE A 107 -6.85 -3.87 -5.52
CA ILE A 107 -5.91 -3.60 -4.45
C ILE A 107 -6.10 -2.21 -3.88
N THR A 108 -5.58 -2.02 -2.67
CA THR A 108 -5.38 -0.71 -2.07
C THR A 108 -3.88 -0.48 -2.00
N LYS A 109 -3.41 0.59 -2.60
CA LYS A 109 -2.00 0.93 -2.63
C LYS A 109 -1.72 1.96 -1.54
N LEU A 110 -0.72 1.70 -0.73
CA LEU A 110 -0.36 2.55 0.41
C LEU A 110 1.02 3.12 0.20
N SER A 111 1.12 4.44 0.29
CA SER A 111 2.41 5.13 0.28
C SER A 111 2.80 5.40 1.72
N LEU A 112 3.97 4.92 2.13
CA LEU A 112 4.38 4.85 3.52
C LEU A 112 5.61 5.70 3.78
N ILE A 113 5.64 6.35 4.95
CA ILE A 113 6.79 7.09 5.44
C ILE A 113 7.21 6.46 6.76
N GLU A 114 8.46 6.03 6.84
CA GLU A 114 8.96 5.38 8.04
C GLU A 114 9.11 6.39 9.18
N TYR A 115 8.68 6.00 10.39
CA TYR A 115 8.89 6.80 11.57
C TYR A 115 10.35 6.76 11.98
N GLU A 116 10.87 7.90 12.39
CA GLU A 116 12.16 7.94 13.04
C GLU A 116 12.05 7.25 14.40
N LYS A 117 13.17 6.69 14.87
CA LYS A 117 13.15 5.87 16.09
C LYS A 117 12.54 6.58 17.29
N HIS A 118 12.82 7.86 17.45
CA HIS A 118 12.32 8.61 18.60
C HIS A 118 10.84 8.98 18.50
N ARG A 119 10.22 8.68 17.34
CA ARG A 119 8.79 8.97 17.14
C ARG A 119 7.93 7.73 17.18
N ARG A 120 8.53 6.58 17.41
CA ARG A 120 7.78 5.34 17.44
C ARG A 120 6.75 5.37 18.55
N LYS A 121 5.61 4.76 18.27
CA LYS A 121 4.50 4.70 19.22
C LYS A 121 4.42 3.31 19.82
N ASP A 122 3.94 3.25 21.06
CA ASP A 122 3.72 1.98 21.73
C ASP A 122 2.33 1.45 21.40
N PHE A 123 2.15 0.14 21.53
CA PHE A 123 0.85 -0.47 21.37
C PHE A 123 0.04 -0.35 22.67
N ALA A 124 -1.25 -0.20 22.49
CA ALA A 124 -2.17 -0.12 23.62
C ALA A 124 -2.27 -1.47 24.33
#